data_aaf0be657a2bc8fcedba3b02af8539f7
#
_entry.id   aaf0be657a2bc8fcedba3b02af8539f7
#
_cell.length_a   1.000
_cell.length_b   1.000
_cell.length_c   1.000
_cell.angle_alpha   90.00
_cell.angle_beta   90.00
_cell.angle_gamma   90.00
#
_symmetry.space_group_name_H-M   'P 1'
#
loop_
_entity.id
_entity.type
_entity.pdbx_description
1 polymer ?
#
loop_
_entity_poly.entity_id
_entity_poly.type
_entity_poly.pdbx_seq_one_letter_code
_entity_poly.pdbx_strand_id
1 'polypeptide(L)'
;MVDLSFPVRELEYFLLVFARVATFVFAAPFFSQKGVPNQVKIGLSVFVAYIMYAFVQPHTYPEYSTVFGYSVIIAKEVAVGLFLGAGAQLCTSIVLFAGRIIDLSLIHISEPTRLRRI
;
A
#
# COMPACT_ATOMS: atom_id res chain seq x y z
N MET A 1 30.63 -23.25 -10.79
CA MET A 1 29.92 -22.56 -11.84
C MET A 1 28.67 -21.89 -11.26
N VAL A 2 28.56 -20.59 -11.40
CA VAL A 2 27.41 -19.87 -10.86
C VAL A 2 26.19 -20.15 -11.72
N ASP A 3 25.15 -20.67 -11.10
CA ASP A 3 23.91 -20.95 -11.79
C ASP A 3 23.16 -19.63 -11.98
N LEU A 4 23.10 -19.16 -13.23
CA LEU A 4 22.45 -17.90 -13.57
C LEU A 4 20.94 -17.93 -13.34
N SER A 5 20.35 -19.12 -13.29
CA SER A 5 18.90 -19.25 -13.05
C SER A 5 18.53 -18.85 -11.61
N PHE A 6 19.43 -19.06 -10.65
CA PHE A 6 19.17 -18.76 -9.25
C PHE A 6 19.06 -17.25 -9.00
N PRO A 7 19.99 -16.39 -9.45
CA PRO A 7 19.84 -14.95 -9.27
C PRO A 7 18.62 -14.38 -10.01
N VAL A 8 18.29 -14.94 -11.19
CA VAL A 8 17.13 -14.50 -11.96
C VAL A 8 15.85 -14.80 -11.20
N ARG A 9 15.74 -15.96 -10.60
CA ARG A 9 14.57 -16.34 -9.80
C ARG A 9 14.42 -15.45 -8.57
N GLU A 10 15.52 -15.15 -7.91
CA GLU A 10 15.49 -14.24 -6.77
C GLU A 10 15.02 -12.85 -7.17
N LEU A 11 15.50 -12.36 -8.31
CA LEU A 11 15.08 -11.07 -8.83
C LEU A 11 13.60 -11.08 -9.18
N GLU A 12 13.09 -12.14 -9.79
CA GLU A 12 11.68 -12.25 -10.12
C GLU A 12 10.81 -12.23 -8.86
N TYR A 13 11.23 -12.96 -7.83
CA TYR A 13 10.51 -12.95 -6.56
C TYR A 13 10.52 -11.55 -5.93
N PHE A 14 11.68 -10.89 -5.93
CA PHE A 14 11.78 -9.53 -5.39
C PHE A 14 10.88 -8.56 -6.14
N LEU A 15 10.82 -8.68 -7.47
CA LEU A 15 9.96 -7.83 -8.28
C LEU A 15 8.47 -8.03 -7.95
N LEU A 16 8.07 -9.27 -7.68
CA LEU A 16 6.69 -9.54 -7.28
C LEU A 16 6.36 -8.90 -5.93
N VAL A 17 7.25 -9.05 -4.96
CA VAL A 17 7.08 -8.43 -3.65
C VAL A 17 7.06 -6.91 -3.78
N PHE A 18 7.98 -6.36 -4.57
CA PHE A 18 8.05 -4.92 -4.81
C PHE A 18 6.77 -4.40 -5.47
N ALA A 19 6.23 -5.14 -6.46
CA ALA A 19 5.01 -4.75 -7.14
C ALA A 19 3.84 -4.65 -6.16
N ARG A 20 3.71 -5.63 -5.28
CA ARG A 20 2.65 -5.63 -4.27
C ARG A 20 2.80 -4.46 -3.30
N VAL A 21 3.99 -4.27 -2.75
CA VAL A 21 4.26 -3.22 -1.77
C VAL A 21 4.10 -1.85 -2.41
N ALA A 22 4.64 -1.65 -3.62
CA ALA A 22 4.55 -0.37 -4.31
C ALA A 22 3.09 -0.01 -4.60
N THR A 23 2.31 -0.98 -5.09
CA THR A 23 0.89 -0.75 -5.38
C THR A 23 0.14 -0.37 -4.11
N PHE A 24 0.41 -1.06 -3.00
CA PHE A 24 -0.19 -0.73 -1.72
C PHE A 24 0.19 0.67 -1.26
N VAL A 25 1.47 1.03 -1.34
CA VAL A 25 1.95 2.35 -0.89
C VAL A 25 1.30 3.46 -1.71
N PHE A 26 1.23 3.29 -3.04
CA PHE A 26 0.62 4.31 -3.89
C PHE A 26 -0.91 4.39 -3.71
N ALA A 27 -1.56 3.28 -3.37
CA ALA A 27 -3.00 3.25 -3.15
C ALA A 27 -3.40 3.66 -1.74
N ALA A 28 -2.51 3.51 -0.76
CA ALA A 28 -2.83 3.80 0.63
C ALA A 28 -3.10 5.30 0.83
N PRO A 29 -4.14 5.66 1.57
CA PRO A 29 -4.52 7.07 1.72
C PRO A 29 -3.47 7.88 2.46
N PHE A 30 -2.74 7.25 3.37
CA PHE A 30 -1.70 7.92 4.15
C PHE A 30 -0.60 8.46 3.24
N PHE A 31 -0.23 7.68 2.21
CA PHE A 31 0.85 8.06 1.31
C PHE A 31 0.37 8.78 0.07
N SER A 32 -0.94 8.79 -0.20
CA SER A 32 -1.50 9.46 -1.37
C SER A 32 -1.83 10.93 -1.11
N GLN A 33 -1.61 11.42 0.11
CA GLN A 33 -1.86 12.81 0.44
C GLN A 33 -0.90 13.73 -0.31
N LYS A 34 -1.40 14.92 -0.63
CA LYS A 34 -0.59 15.95 -1.26
C LYS A 34 0.52 16.38 -0.30
N GLY A 35 1.73 16.47 -0.81
CA GLY A 35 2.90 16.82 -0.01
C GLY A 35 3.88 15.70 0.20
N VAL A 36 3.49 14.45 -0.07
CA VAL A 36 4.42 13.33 -0.04
C VAL A 36 4.98 13.14 -1.44
N PRO A 37 6.30 13.38 -1.67
CA PRO A 37 6.89 13.22 -2.99
C PRO A 37 6.85 11.76 -3.45
N ASN A 38 6.71 11.55 -4.76
CA ASN A 38 6.75 10.20 -5.33
C ASN A 38 8.06 9.50 -5.04
N GLN A 39 9.16 10.24 -4.94
CA GLN A 39 10.47 9.68 -4.62
C GLN A 39 10.48 9.01 -3.25
N VAL A 40 9.81 9.60 -2.27
CA VAL A 40 9.69 9.03 -0.92
C VAL A 40 8.88 7.74 -0.98
N LYS A 41 7.79 7.72 -1.74
CA LYS A 41 6.97 6.52 -1.91
C LYS A 41 7.76 5.39 -2.54
N ILE A 42 8.52 5.68 -3.58
CA ILE A 42 9.34 4.68 -4.26
C ILE A 42 10.41 4.16 -3.32
N GLY A 43 11.11 5.05 -2.62
CA GLY A 43 12.16 4.66 -1.68
C GLY A 43 11.62 3.80 -0.55
N LEU A 44 10.48 4.17 0.01
CA LEU A 44 9.83 3.38 1.06
C LEU A 44 9.41 2.02 0.54
N SER A 45 8.85 1.96 -0.68
CA SER A 45 8.45 0.69 -1.29
C SER A 45 9.63 -0.24 -1.48
N VAL A 46 10.76 0.28 -1.96
CA VAL A 46 11.97 -0.51 -2.14
C VAL A 46 12.47 -1.02 -0.78
N PHE A 47 12.49 -0.16 0.21
CA PHE A 47 12.98 -0.52 1.55
C PHE A 47 12.12 -1.61 2.18
N VAL A 48 10.80 -1.46 2.16
CA VAL A 48 9.89 -2.45 2.72
C VAL A 48 9.96 -3.75 1.94
N ALA A 49 10.03 -3.68 0.61
CA ALA A 49 10.14 -4.86 -0.22
C ALA A 49 11.43 -5.63 0.09
N TYR A 50 12.53 -4.92 0.31
CA TYR A 50 13.80 -5.54 0.68
C TYR A 50 13.70 -6.24 2.04
N ILE A 51 13.08 -5.58 3.01
CA ILE A 51 12.87 -6.18 4.33
C ILE A 51 12.03 -7.45 4.23
N MET A 52 10.95 -7.40 3.48
CA MET A 52 10.10 -8.57 3.28
C MET A 52 10.85 -9.69 2.58
N TYR A 53 11.64 -9.35 1.56
CA TYR A 53 12.45 -10.33 0.87
C TYR A 53 13.45 -10.99 1.81
N ALA A 54 14.10 -10.21 2.67
CA ALA A 54 15.14 -10.72 3.55
C ALA A 54 14.58 -11.58 4.70
N PHE A 55 13.41 -11.21 5.23
CA PHE A 55 12.92 -11.85 6.46
C PHE A 55 11.81 -12.87 6.22
N VAL A 56 11.09 -12.79 5.12
CA VAL A 56 10.03 -13.77 4.83
C VAL A 56 10.65 -14.95 4.09
N GLN A 57 10.67 -16.10 4.72
CA GLN A 57 11.17 -17.34 4.14
C GLN A 57 10.24 -18.48 4.48
N PRO A 58 10.13 -19.50 3.64
CA PRO A 58 10.83 -19.71 2.37
C PRO A 58 10.29 -18.83 1.23
N HIS A 59 11.15 -18.54 0.27
CA HIS A 59 10.74 -17.81 -0.92
C HIS A 59 9.97 -18.75 -1.85
N THR A 60 8.78 -18.33 -2.23
CA THR A 60 7.97 -19.07 -3.19
C THR A 60 8.19 -18.47 -4.56
N TYR A 61 8.87 -19.22 -5.43
CA TYR A 61 9.16 -18.73 -6.77
C TYR A 61 7.96 -18.91 -7.68
N PRO A 62 7.67 -17.94 -8.56
CA PRO A 62 6.56 -18.07 -9.48
C PRO A 62 6.88 -19.12 -10.56
N GLU A 63 5.91 -19.97 -10.84
CA GLU A 63 6.02 -20.93 -11.92
C GLU A 63 5.32 -20.36 -13.16
N TYR A 64 6.09 -20.18 -14.21
CA TYR A 64 5.56 -19.68 -15.47
C TYR A 64 6.36 -20.27 -16.62
N SER A 65 5.70 -20.43 -17.75
CA SER A 65 6.33 -20.98 -18.96
C SER A 65 6.59 -19.90 -20.01
N THR A 66 5.94 -18.76 -19.92
CA THR A 66 6.04 -17.68 -20.90
C THR A 66 6.10 -16.33 -20.21
N VAL A 67 6.58 -15.32 -20.94
CA VAL A 67 6.58 -13.93 -20.45
C VAL A 67 5.14 -13.49 -20.14
N PHE A 68 4.19 -13.93 -20.94
CA PHE A 68 2.78 -13.63 -20.70
C PHE A 68 2.32 -14.19 -19.36
N GLY A 69 2.73 -15.42 -19.02
CA GLY A 69 2.41 -16.04 -17.73
C GLY A 69 2.97 -15.24 -16.56
N TYR A 70 4.21 -14.77 -16.68
CA TYR A 70 4.82 -13.92 -15.65
C TYR A 70 4.07 -12.60 -15.50
N SER A 71 3.65 -12.01 -16.62
CA SER A 71 2.86 -10.77 -16.60
C SER A 71 1.54 -10.95 -15.85
N VAL A 72 0.89 -12.11 -16.03
CA VAL A 72 -0.35 -12.42 -15.31
C VAL A 72 -0.09 -12.51 -13.80
N ILE A 73 1.03 -13.11 -13.41
CA ILE A 73 1.40 -13.21 -11.98
C ILE A 73 1.64 -11.81 -11.40
N ILE A 74 2.35 -10.95 -12.13
CA ILE A 74 2.55 -9.57 -11.69
C ILE A 74 1.21 -8.84 -11.57
N ALA A 75 0.31 -9.03 -12.52
CA ALA A 75 -1.01 -8.42 -12.47
C ALA A 75 -1.80 -8.84 -11.25
N LYS A 76 -1.68 -10.11 -10.85
CA LYS A 76 -2.30 -10.60 -9.61
C LYS A 76 -1.74 -9.90 -8.38
N GLU A 77 -0.41 -9.72 -8.33
CA GLU A 77 0.22 -9.03 -7.20
C GLU A 77 -0.23 -7.57 -7.13
N VAL A 78 -0.30 -6.90 -8.27
CA VAL A 78 -0.79 -5.52 -8.34
C VAL A 78 -2.24 -5.45 -7.87
N ALA A 79 -3.06 -6.40 -8.30
CA ALA A 79 -4.48 -6.45 -7.89
C ALA A 79 -4.61 -6.61 -6.38
N VAL A 80 -3.80 -7.48 -5.77
CA VAL A 80 -3.81 -7.67 -4.32
C VAL A 80 -3.39 -6.38 -3.61
N GLY A 81 -2.35 -5.72 -4.10
CA GLY A 81 -1.89 -4.45 -3.54
C GLY A 81 -2.95 -3.37 -3.62
N LEU A 82 -3.63 -3.26 -4.77
CA LEU A 82 -4.73 -2.31 -4.94
C LEU A 82 -5.89 -2.62 -4.00
N PHE A 83 -6.22 -3.90 -3.86
CA PHE A 83 -7.30 -4.33 -2.97
C PHE A 83 -6.99 -3.97 -1.52
N LEU A 84 -5.75 -4.22 -1.07
CA LEU A 84 -5.31 -3.87 0.27
C LEU A 84 -5.33 -2.35 0.47
N GLY A 85 -4.86 -1.60 -0.52
CA GLY A 85 -4.87 -0.14 -0.48
C GLY A 85 -6.29 0.42 -0.42
N ALA A 86 -7.20 -0.14 -1.22
CA ALA A 86 -8.60 0.25 -1.20
C ALA A 86 -9.24 -0.04 0.16
N GLY A 87 -8.93 -1.19 0.75
CA GLY A 87 -9.41 -1.53 2.10
C GLY A 87 -8.92 -0.54 3.13
N ALA A 88 -7.63 -0.20 3.09
CA ALA A 88 -7.06 0.81 3.98
C ALA A 88 -7.72 2.17 3.78
N GLN A 89 -8.02 2.52 2.53
CA GLN A 89 -8.68 3.78 2.23
C GLN A 89 -10.09 3.83 2.77
N LEU A 90 -10.83 2.73 2.67
CA LEU A 90 -12.17 2.63 3.25
C LEU A 90 -12.12 2.79 4.77
N CYS A 91 -11.18 2.10 5.43
CA CYS A 91 -11.01 2.20 6.87
C CYS A 91 -10.69 3.63 7.29
N THR A 92 -9.77 4.29 6.58
CA THR A 92 -9.42 5.69 6.86
C THR A 92 -10.62 6.61 6.64
N SER A 93 -11.39 6.38 5.57
CA SER A 93 -12.57 7.19 5.27
C SER A 93 -13.62 7.06 6.38
N ILE A 94 -13.82 5.85 6.91
CA ILE A 94 -14.76 5.64 8.02
C ILE A 94 -14.32 6.42 9.25
N VAL A 95 -13.02 6.36 9.58
CA VAL A 95 -12.48 7.09 10.73
C VAL A 95 -12.63 8.61 10.55
N LEU A 96 -12.30 9.11 9.35
CA LEU A 96 -12.43 10.54 9.05
C LEU A 96 -13.89 10.97 9.10
N PHE A 97 -14.80 10.16 8.59
CA PHE A 97 -16.22 10.46 8.61
C PHE A 97 -16.74 10.52 10.04
N ALA A 98 -16.33 9.56 10.88
CA ALA A 98 -16.68 9.54 12.28
C ALA A 98 -16.15 10.81 13.00
N GLY A 99 -14.92 11.20 12.69
CA GLY A 99 -14.33 12.42 13.23
C GLY A 99 -15.12 13.67 12.85
N ARG A 100 -15.58 13.75 11.60
CA ARG A 100 -16.38 14.86 11.13
C ARG A 100 -17.74 14.93 11.84
N ILE A 101 -18.36 13.78 12.11
CA ILE A 101 -19.60 13.71 12.84
C ILE A 101 -19.40 14.22 14.27
N ILE A 102 -18.30 13.83 14.92
CA ILE A 102 -17.99 14.30 16.26
C ILE A 102 -17.77 15.83 16.27
N ASP A 103 -17.04 16.35 15.29
CA ASP A 103 -16.80 17.78 15.16
C ASP A 103 -18.11 18.56 14.99
N LEU A 104 -19.00 18.06 14.15
CA LEU A 104 -20.31 18.68 13.94
C LEU A 104 -21.14 18.66 15.24
N SER A 105 -21.06 17.55 15.99
CA SER A 105 -21.76 17.45 17.27
C SER A 105 -21.22 18.46 18.27
N LEU A 106 -19.89 18.64 18.32
CA LEU A 106 -19.27 19.61 19.21
C LEU A 106 -19.67 21.04 18.83
N ILE A 107 -19.69 21.36 17.54
CA ILE A 107 -20.11 22.68 17.06
C ILE A 107 -21.56 22.90 17.40
N HIS A 108 -22.40 21.91 17.24
CA HIS A 108 -23.83 22.01 17.55
C HIS A 108 -24.10 22.25 19.04
N ILE A 109 -23.26 21.66 19.91
CA ILE A 109 -23.37 21.81 21.35
C ILE A 109 -22.83 23.18 21.81
N SER A 110 -21.70 23.61 21.24
CA SER A 110 -21.03 24.82 21.70
C SER A 110 -21.64 26.12 21.16
N GLU A 111 -22.18 26.11 19.92
CA GLU A 111 -22.75 27.31 19.32
C GLU A 111 -23.98 27.88 20.09
N PRO A 112 -24.99 27.07 20.45
CA PRO A 112 -26.11 27.59 21.23
C PRO A 112 -25.67 28.22 22.54
N THR A 113 -24.62 27.67 23.17
CA THR A 113 -24.10 28.24 24.42
C THR A 113 -23.43 29.57 24.16
N ARG A 114 -22.73 29.75 23.03
CA ARG A 114 -22.14 31.02 22.64
C ARG A 114 -23.20 32.07 22.42
N LEU A 115 -24.24 31.75 21.70
CA LEU A 115 -25.31 32.70 21.39
C LEU A 115 -26.03 33.13 22.64
N ARG A 116 -26.16 32.28 23.64
CA ARG A 116 -26.79 32.61 24.91
C ARG A 116 -25.99 33.61 25.74
N ARG A 117 -24.65 33.57 25.56
CA ARG A 117 -23.76 34.46 26.30
C ARG A 117 -23.73 35.88 25.72
N ILE A 118 -24.17 36.04 24.50
CA ILE A 118 -24.26 37.33 23.85
C ILE A 118 -25.64 37.93 24.11
#